data_5d7f069aad2557ae1a111907fe7489c3
#
_entry.id   5d7f069aad2557ae1a111907fe7489c3
#
_cell.length_a   1.000
_cell.length_b   1.000
_cell.length_c   1.000
_cell.angle_alpha   90.00
_cell.angle_beta   90.00
_cell.angle_gamma   90.00
#
_symmetry.space_group_name_H-M   'P 1'
#
loop_
_entity.id
_entity.type
_entity.pdbx_description
1 polymer ?
#
loop_
_entity_poly.entity_id
_entity_poly.type
_entity_poly.pdbx_seq_one_letter_code
_entity_poly.pdbx_strand_id
1 'polypeptide(L)'
;MSVHLVNPSHNSFGTAVITPRWLFVLAAATPQAAGKPILVDESLEPIVPESIVPGDIVGISVHTGNALRGYEVGRMARGRGAWVIYGGIHATLYPEEALEHGRAHAVVKGDGDIAWGKVVTDCLSGKPERIYEGGRIEGSQFLPARWDLMPRDKYMWASVQTIRGCPKHCSFCSVWRTDGQKPRQRQYQSVIDEIVELRRLGIRFIALADDNFYPVTLTDLRLAREQNNIAKLEELTTIRTERFLLMEELARLPKDMVFFTQITMEAGEDGEYLDAMRRANIKGALVGVEAVTPEGLKAAFKDFNQSGEALAKQLLTFKQHSVGVLGSFIFGLPTDKPATFDATVEMALKAEITFAQFLMMTPFPGTVDFARWEKEQAKRPTLVGNVPITRYWLIPPETRPKMFTPHPSMSSEEIGERTQKVWDRFYNWSAIWQRSACAPRLQSRIAFLFLSKLYRQMYAGTGISTDSARRKKAKRWAR
;
A
#
# COMPACT_ATOMS: atom_id res chain seq x y z
N MET A 1 9.07 -30.85 10.99
CA MET A 1 9.05 -29.42 11.37
C MET A 1 9.21 -28.60 10.11
N SER A 2 8.25 -27.81 9.80
CA SER A 2 8.19 -26.97 8.59
C SER A 2 8.02 -25.51 8.96
N VAL A 3 8.43 -24.60 8.06
CA VAL A 3 8.20 -23.16 8.20
C VAL A 3 7.03 -22.78 7.29
N HIS A 4 5.97 -22.23 7.86
CA HIS A 4 4.83 -21.69 7.14
C HIS A 4 4.88 -20.16 7.20
N LEU A 5 4.82 -19.49 6.06
CA LEU A 5 4.69 -18.03 5.96
C LEU A 5 3.28 -17.71 5.47
N VAL A 6 2.51 -17.00 6.29
CA VAL A 6 1.07 -16.82 6.06
C VAL A 6 0.72 -15.34 5.87
N ASN A 7 0.13 -15.01 4.73
CA ASN A 7 -0.51 -13.72 4.44
C ASN A 7 -2.03 -13.85 4.71
N PRO A 8 -2.53 -13.35 5.86
CA PRO A 8 -3.93 -13.55 6.24
C PRO A 8 -4.90 -12.76 5.37
N SER A 9 -6.06 -13.36 5.06
CA SER A 9 -7.17 -12.67 4.38
C SER A 9 -8.51 -13.24 4.84
N HIS A 10 -9.50 -12.38 5.02
CA HIS A 10 -10.87 -12.82 5.28
C HIS A 10 -11.58 -13.37 4.04
N ASN A 11 -11.04 -13.14 2.85
CA ASN A 11 -11.62 -13.55 1.59
C ASN A 11 -10.57 -14.20 0.70
N SER A 12 -10.90 -15.35 0.14
CA SER A 12 -10.07 -16.08 -0.82
C SER A 12 -10.78 -16.11 -2.17
N PHE A 13 -10.06 -15.74 -3.23
CA PHE A 13 -10.62 -15.59 -4.57
C PHE A 13 -10.02 -16.56 -5.60
N GLY A 14 -9.05 -17.39 -5.19
CA GLY A 14 -8.31 -18.28 -6.07
C GLY A 14 -7.28 -17.57 -6.97
N THR A 15 -7.39 -16.26 -7.12
CA THR A 15 -6.43 -15.38 -7.80
C THR A 15 -6.28 -14.08 -7.02
N ALA A 16 -5.14 -13.41 -7.14
CA ALA A 16 -4.89 -12.14 -6.51
C ALA A 16 -4.39 -11.09 -7.52
N VAL A 17 -4.67 -9.82 -7.24
CA VAL A 17 -4.24 -8.71 -8.10
C VAL A 17 -2.73 -8.54 -8.05
N ILE A 18 -2.13 -8.60 -6.85
CA ILE A 18 -0.72 -8.33 -6.63
C ILE A 18 -0.11 -9.33 -5.66
N THR A 19 1.15 -9.70 -5.87
CA THR A 19 1.88 -10.60 -4.98
C THR A 19 2.18 -9.95 -3.64
N PRO A 20 2.03 -10.65 -2.51
CA PRO A 20 2.55 -10.22 -1.22
C PRO A 20 4.06 -10.51 -1.17
N ARG A 21 4.89 -9.62 -1.70
CA ARG A 21 6.33 -9.80 -1.88
C ARG A 21 7.06 -10.28 -0.62
N TRP A 22 6.62 -9.81 0.55
CA TRP A 22 7.24 -10.17 1.82
C TRP A 22 7.28 -11.69 2.08
N LEU A 23 6.30 -12.48 1.59
CA LEU A 23 6.32 -13.95 1.69
C LEU A 23 7.59 -14.51 1.03
N PHE A 24 7.89 -14.04 -0.17
CA PHE A 24 9.01 -14.51 -0.98
C PHE A 24 10.36 -14.00 -0.45
N VAL A 25 10.37 -12.81 0.19
CA VAL A 25 11.56 -12.27 0.87
C VAL A 25 11.88 -13.05 2.12
N LEU A 26 10.90 -13.33 2.99
CA LEU A 26 11.13 -14.15 4.19
C LEU A 26 11.45 -15.61 3.83
N ALA A 27 10.95 -16.09 2.70
CA ALA A 27 11.38 -17.40 2.19
C ALA A 27 12.88 -17.42 1.85
N ALA A 28 13.41 -16.31 1.30
CA ALA A 28 14.85 -16.16 1.06
C ALA A 28 15.65 -16.05 2.37
N ALA A 29 15.07 -15.40 3.38
CA ALA A 29 15.67 -15.25 4.72
C ALA A 29 15.60 -16.53 5.59
N THR A 30 14.81 -17.53 5.17
CA THR A 30 14.64 -18.77 5.93
C THR A 30 15.90 -19.63 5.83
N PRO A 31 16.54 -20.00 6.97
CA PRO A 31 17.75 -20.82 6.95
C PRO A 31 17.54 -22.18 6.27
N GLN A 32 18.54 -22.66 5.53
CA GLN A 32 18.47 -23.97 4.83
C GLN A 32 18.17 -25.12 5.78
N ALA A 33 18.66 -25.06 7.02
CA ALA A 33 18.41 -26.07 8.04
C ALA A 33 16.91 -26.25 8.38
N ALA A 34 16.09 -25.24 8.13
CA ALA A 34 14.64 -25.29 8.32
C ALA A 34 13.88 -25.84 7.09
N GLY A 35 14.59 -26.19 6.02
CA GLY A 35 14.01 -26.70 4.78
C GLY A 35 13.36 -25.64 3.93
N LYS A 36 12.59 -26.08 2.93
CA LYS A 36 11.86 -25.18 2.02
C LYS A 36 10.59 -24.68 2.72
N PRO A 37 10.40 -23.34 2.86
CA PRO A 37 9.20 -22.82 3.51
C PRO A 37 7.95 -23.03 2.64
N ILE A 38 6.81 -23.19 3.31
CA ILE A 38 5.47 -23.29 2.73
C ILE A 38 4.87 -21.89 2.75
N LEU A 39 4.55 -21.36 1.58
CA LEU A 39 3.94 -20.03 1.43
C LEU A 39 2.43 -20.16 1.34
N VAL A 40 1.72 -19.46 2.21
CA VAL A 40 0.26 -19.43 2.25
C VAL A 40 -0.22 -17.98 2.06
N ASP A 41 -0.82 -17.70 0.91
CA ASP A 41 -1.53 -16.45 0.67
C ASP A 41 -3.04 -16.71 0.74
N GLU A 42 -3.68 -16.32 1.84
CA GLU A 42 -5.13 -16.53 2.01
C GLU A 42 -5.99 -15.74 1.02
N SER A 43 -5.44 -14.78 0.29
CA SER A 43 -6.17 -14.20 -0.85
C SER A 43 -6.37 -15.21 -1.99
N LEU A 44 -5.53 -16.22 -2.08
CA LEU A 44 -5.65 -17.33 -3.04
C LEU A 44 -6.47 -18.48 -2.44
N GLU A 45 -6.01 -19.02 -1.30
CA GLU A 45 -6.61 -20.20 -0.67
C GLU A 45 -6.48 -20.07 0.86
N PRO A 46 -7.52 -20.39 1.63
CA PRO A 46 -7.44 -20.40 3.08
C PRO A 46 -6.35 -21.35 3.56
N ILE A 47 -5.72 -21.03 4.68
CA ILE A 47 -4.80 -21.98 5.33
C ILE A 47 -5.58 -23.23 5.75
N VAL A 48 -4.99 -24.39 5.48
CA VAL A 48 -5.54 -25.69 5.91
C VAL A 48 -4.98 -26.01 7.31
N PRO A 49 -5.82 -26.01 8.37
CA PRO A 49 -5.33 -26.24 9.73
C PRO A 49 -4.55 -27.54 9.88
N GLU A 50 -4.97 -28.61 9.22
CA GLU A 50 -4.38 -29.95 9.28
C GLU A 50 -2.96 -30.01 8.72
N SER A 51 -2.56 -29.02 7.90
CA SER A 51 -1.19 -28.93 7.36
C SER A 51 -0.15 -28.50 8.41
N ILE A 52 -0.61 -27.98 9.56
CA ILE A 52 0.26 -27.55 10.66
C ILE A 52 0.36 -28.66 11.69
N VAL A 53 1.58 -29.04 12.02
CA VAL A 53 1.88 -30.09 13.02
C VAL A 53 2.67 -29.51 14.19
N PRO A 54 2.66 -30.17 15.37
CA PRO A 54 3.43 -29.73 16.53
C PRO A 54 4.91 -29.50 16.19
N GLY A 55 5.44 -28.37 16.64
CA GLY A 55 6.83 -27.98 16.39
C GLY A 55 7.03 -27.14 15.13
N ASP A 56 6.08 -27.06 14.20
CA ASP A 56 6.17 -26.18 13.04
C ASP A 56 6.33 -24.71 13.44
N ILE A 57 6.91 -23.91 12.56
CA ILE A 57 7.06 -22.46 12.74
C ILE A 57 6.08 -21.75 11.79
N VAL A 58 5.21 -20.91 12.34
CA VAL A 58 4.21 -20.15 11.56
C VAL A 58 4.49 -18.67 11.67
N GLY A 59 5.05 -18.09 10.62
CA GLY A 59 5.29 -16.65 10.48
C GLY A 59 4.10 -15.95 9.82
N ILE A 60 3.52 -14.98 10.50
CA ILE A 60 2.30 -14.28 10.08
C ILE A 60 2.60 -12.79 9.95
N SER A 61 2.43 -12.20 8.78
CA SER A 61 2.56 -10.74 8.64
C SER A 61 1.19 -10.06 8.69
N VAL A 62 1.06 -9.09 9.59
CA VAL A 62 -0.19 -8.37 9.78
C VAL A 62 -0.04 -6.86 9.54
N HIS A 63 -0.99 -6.32 8.81
CA HIS A 63 -1.32 -4.90 8.79
C HIS A 63 -2.68 -4.68 9.48
N THR A 64 -3.04 -3.44 9.75
CA THR A 64 -4.27 -3.14 10.53
C THR A 64 -5.54 -3.76 9.91
N GLY A 65 -5.62 -3.84 8.59
CA GLY A 65 -6.80 -4.37 7.90
C GLY A 65 -7.01 -5.87 8.03
N ASN A 66 -5.94 -6.66 8.24
CA ASN A 66 -6.01 -8.11 8.36
C ASN A 66 -5.62 -8.65 9.74
N ALA A 67 -5.38 -7.77 10.72
CA ALA A 67 -4.91 -8.16 12.05
C ALA A 67 -5.86 -9.16 12.74
N LEU A 68 -7.18 -8.94 12.66
CA LEU A 68 -8.16 -9.86 13.24
C LEU A 68 -8.02 -11.28 12.67
N ARG A 69 -7.93 -11.40 11.34
CA ARG A 69 -7.73 -12.71 10.70
C ARG A 69 -6.36 -13.30 11.04
N GLY A 70 -5.32 -12.46 11.07
CA GLY A 70 -3.99 -12.90 11.49
C GLY A 70 -4.00 -13.52 12.89
N TYR A 71 -4.72 -12.90 13.83
CA TYR A 71 -4.85 -13.42 15.20
C TYR A 71 -5.66 -14.73 15.26
N GLU A 72 -6.67 -14.92 14.42
CA GLU A 72 -7.37 -16.20 14.28
C GLU A 72 -6.43 -17.31 13.82
N VAL A 73 -5.63 -17.05 12.76
CA VAL A 73 -4.63 -17.98 12.24
C VAL A 73 -3.61 -18.34 13.32
N GLY A 74 -3.10 -17.35 14.06
CA GLY A 74 -2.12 -17.62 15.11
C GLY A 74 -2.68 -18.44 16.26
N ARG A 75 -3.91 -18.15 16.72
CA ARG A 75 -4.57 -18.97 17.77
C ARG A 75 -4.76 -20.43 17.30
N MET A 76 -5.16 -20.61 16.04
CA MET A 76 -5.31 -21.92 15.43
C MET A 76 -3.97 -22.65 15.39
N ALA A 77 -2.91 -22.03 14.87
CA ALA A 77 -1.58 -22.61 14.79
C ALA A 77 -1.01 -22.94 16.17
N ARG A 78 -1.21 -22.04 17.16
CA ARG A 78 -0.82 -22.28 18.55
C ARG A 78 -1.52 -23.50 19.15
N GLY A 79 -2.84 -23.64 18.90
CA GLY A 79 -3.62 -24.78 19.36
C GLY A 79 -3.16 -26.11 18.76
N ARG A 80 -2.44 -26.09 17.63
CA ARG A 80 -1.84 -27.26 17.00
C ARG A 80 -0.38 -27.50 17.42
N GLY A 81 0.13 -26.73 18.38
CA GLY A 81 1.49 -26.91 18.92
C GLY A 81 2.60 -26.29 18.10
N ALA A 82 2.29 -25.38 17.16
CA ALA A 82 3.29 -24.67 16.37
C ALA A 82 3.88 -23.47 17.13
N TRP A 83 5.08 -23.06 16.77
CA TRP A 83 5.66 -21.78 17.11
C TRP A 83 4.98 -20.69 16.27
N VAL A 84 4.41 -19.66 16.93
CA VAL A 84 3.68 -18.57 16.27
C VAL A 84 4.46 -17.28 16.39
N ILE A 85 4.79 -16.69 15.25
CA ILE A 85 5.57 -15.47 15.15
C ILE A 85 4.80 -14.44 14.32
N TYR A 86 4.69 -13.21 14.83
CA TYR A 86 4.11 -12.11 14.08
C TYR A 86 5.17 -11.12 13.62
N GLY A 87 4.93 -10.53 12.46
CA GLY A 87 5.65 -9.40 11.93
C GLY A 87 4.72 -8.47 11.15
N GLY A 88 5.29 -7.53 10.44
CA GLY A 88 4.57 -6.50 9.68
C GLY A 88 4.24 -5.27 10.51
N ILE A 89 3.69 -4.26 9.83
CA ILE A 89 3.51 -2.92 10.42
C ILE A 89 2.62 -2.92 11.67
N HIS A 90 1.56 -3.73 11.67
CA HIS A 90 0.63 -3.76 12.81
C HIS A 90 1.26 -4.40 14.05
N ALA A 91 1.96 -5.52 13.87
CA ALA A 91 2.68 -6.17 14.96
C ALA A 91 3.85 -5.31 15.49
N THR A 92 4.48 -4.52 14.62
CA THR A 92 5.50 -3.53 15.01
C THR A 92 4.91 -2.46 15.92
N LEU A 93 3.70 -1.97 15.63
CA LEU A 93 3.02 -0.92 16.39
C LEU A 93 2.36 -1.46 17.68
N TYR A 94 1.85 -2.70 17.65
CA TYR A 94 1.13 -3.32 18.76
C TYR A 94 1.68 -4.73 19.08
N PRO A 95 2.94 -4.84 19.50
CA PRO A 95 3.55 -6.14 19.77
C PRO A 95 2.84 -6.90 20.89
N GLU A 96 2.41 -6.20 21.96
CA GLU A 96 1.69 -6.82 23.07
C GLU A 96 0.32 -7.37 22.64
N GLU A 97 -0.40 -6.66 21.77
CA GLU A 97 -1.67 -7.14 21.21
C GLU A 97 -1.47 -8.45 20.42
N ALA A 98 -0.41 -8.53 19.61
CA ALA A 98 -0.07 -9.76 18.88
C ALA A 98 0.29 -10.92 19.81
N LEU A 99 1.00 -10.63 20.91
CA LEU A 99 1.35 -11.63 21.93
C LEU A 99 0.11 -12.14 22.68
N GLU A 100 -0.83 -11.26 23.00
CA GLU A 100 -2.04 -11.58 23.77
C GLU A 100 -3.16 -12.13 22.88
N HIS A 101 -3.65 -11.34 21.94
CA HIS A 101 -4.78 -11.72 21.06
C HIS A 101 -4.40 -12.79 20.04
N GLY A 102 -3.18 -12.69 19.47
CA GLY A 102 -2.64 -13.63 18.52
C GLY A 102 -2.03 -14.89 19.15
N ARG A 103 -1.83 -14.91 20.46
CA ARG A 103 -1.11 -15.94 21.21
C ARG A 103 0.28 -16.22 20.64
N ALA A 104 1.02 -15.17 20.23
CA ALA A 104 2.34 -15.31 19.71
C ALA A 104 3.35 -15.87 20.74
N HIS A 105 4.37 -16.55 20.23
CA HIS A 105 5.59 -16.81 21.00
C HIS A 105 6.56 -15.64 20.86
N ALA A 106 6.58 -15.03 19.67
CA ALA A 106 7.48 -13.95 19.35
C ALA A 106 6.86 -12.92 18.40
N VAL A 107 7.38 -11.69 18.45
CA VAL A 107 7.07 -10.62 17.49
C VAL A 107 8.36 -10.05 16.93
N VAL A 108 8.40 -9.86 15.60
CA VAL A 108 9.47 -9.13 14.91
C VAL A 108 8.99 -7.70 14.64
N LYS A 109 9.68 -6.71 15.20
CA LYS A 109 9.40 -5.28 15.02
C LYS A 109 10.34 -4.68 13.97
N GLY A 110 9.81 -3.88 13.08
CA GLY A 110 10.58 -3.28 11.98
C GLY A 110 10.82 -4.24 10.81
N ASP A 111 11.97 -4.09 10.15
CA ASP A 111 12.33 -4.89 8.97
C ASP A 111 12.64 -6.34 9.34
N GLY A 112 11.91 -7.27 8.73
CA GLY A 112 12.06 -8.71 9.01
C GLY A 112 13.15 -9.42 8.19
N ASP A 113 13.69 -8.77 7.16
CA ASP A 113 14.58 -9.39 6.17
C ASP A 113 15.77 -10.13 6.80
N ILE A 114 16.42 -9.56 7.80
CA ILE A 114 17.58 -10.15 8.49
C ILE A 114 17.14 -10.86 9.78
N ALA A 115 16.23 -10.26 10.55
CA ALA A 115 15.81 -10.77 11.85
C ALA A 115 15.15 -12.16 11.74
N TRP A 116 14.45 -12.45 10.63
CA TRP A 116 13.73 -13.71 10.44
C TRP A 116 14.63 -14.95 10.56
N GLY A 117 15.84 -14.90 10.01
CA GLY A 117 16.79 -16.03 10.10
C GLY A 117 17.13 -16.40 11.55
N LYS A 118 17.33 -15.38 12.41
CA LYS A 118 17.56 -15.60 13.85
C LYS A 118 16.31 -16.18 14.53
N VAL A 119 15.13 -15.64 14.25
CA VAL A 119 13.85 -16.13 14.80
C VAL A 119 13.69 -17.64 14.53
N VAL A 120 13.89 -18.05 13.26
CA VAL A 120 13.77 -19.46 12.88
C VAL A 120 14.79 -20.33 13.63
N THR A 121 16.05 -19.89 13.72
CA THR A 121 17.12 -20.60 14.43
C THR A 121 16.80 -20.77 15.92
N ASP A 122 16.29 -19.72 16.55
CA ASP A 122 15.92 -19.75 17.97
C ASP A 122 14.71 -20.67 18.22
N CYS A 123 13.72 -20.68 17.30
CA CYS A 123 12.62 -21.65 17.36
C CYS A 123 13.08 -23.09 17.19
N LEU A 124 14.03 -23.37 16.27
CA LEU A 124 14.63 -24.67 16.08
C LEU A 124 15.33 -25.18 17.35
N SER A 125 15.93 -24.27 18.11
CA SER A 125 16.57 -24.56 19.40
C SER A 125 15.60 -24.60 20.60
N GLY A 126 14.31 -24.32 20.37
CA GLY A 126 13.27 -24.29 21.40
C GLY A 126 13.33 -23.06 22.35
N LYS A 127 14.06 -22.00 21.99
CA LYS A 127 14.30 -20.83 22.85
C LYS A 127 14.11 -19.51 22.10
N PRO A 128 12.96 -19.25 21.50
CA PRO A 128 12.73 -17.95 20.85
C PRO A 128 12.66 -16.83 21.89
N GLU A 129 13.19 -15.65 21.53
CA GLU A 129 12.98 -14.42 22.26
C GLU A 129 11.53 -13.95 22.08
N ARG A 130 11.02 -13.18 23.04
CA ARG A 130 9.65 -12.63 22.96
C ARG A 130 9.53 -11.53 21.91
N ILE A 131 10.55 -10.68 21.78
CA ILE A 131 10.63 -9.57 20.82
C ILE A 131 11.96 -9.61 20.09
N TYR A 132 11.92 -9.49 18.78
CA TYR A 132 13.08 -9.31 17.91
C TYR A 132 13.03 -7.94 17.28
N GLU A 133 14.11 -7.17 17.46
CA GLU A 133 14.22 -5.83 16.86
C GLU A 133 14.90 -5.94 15.47
N GLY A 134 14.11 -5.84 14.41
CA GLY A 134 14.60 -5.83 13.02
C GLY A 134 15.12 -4.46 12.59
N GLY A 135 14.69 -3.40 13.29
CA GLY A 135 15.11 -2.03 13.02
C GLY A 135 14.71 -1.53 11.62
N ARG A 136 15.59 -0.71 11.04
CA ARG A 136 15.51 -0.19 9.67
C ARG A 136 16.81 -0.51 8.96
N ILE A 137 16.82 -1.54 8.14
CA ILE A 137 18.02 -1.98 7.42
C ILE A 137 18.32 -1.05 6.23
N GLU A 138 19.57 -0.93 5.84
CA GLU A 138 19.97 -0.14 4.65
C GLU A 138 19.55 -0.85 3.36
N GLY A 139 19.37 -0.09 2.27
CA GLY A 139 18.91 -0.61 0.99
C GLY A 139 19.78 -1.73 0.39
N SER A 140 21.09 -1.71 0.68
CA SER A 140 22.04 -2.76 0.30
C SER A 140 21.79 -4.12 0.99
N GLN A 141 21.06 -4.12 2.10
CA GLN A 141 20.72 -5.31 2.89
C GLN A 141 19.35 -5.90 2.53
N PHE A 142 18.60 -5.28 1.60
CA PHE A 142 17.31 -5.81 1.16
C PHE A 142 17.51 -7.11 0.38
N LEU A 143 16.86 -8.16 0.85
CA LEU A 143 16.98 -9.47 0.24
C LEU A 143 16.18 -9.57 -1.08
N PRO A 144 16.71 -10.34 -2.06
CA PRO A 144 15.91 -10.73 -3.22
C PRO A 144 14.77 -11.67 -2.78
N ALA A 145 13.70 -11.67 -3.55
CA ALA A 145 12.56 -12.55 -3.30
C ALA A 145 12.75 -13.91 -3.97
N ARG A 146 12.28 -14.99 -3.35
CA ARG A 146 12.27 -16.37 -3.88
C ARG A 146 11.10 -16.57 -4.84
N TRP A 147 11.15 -15.94 -6.02
CA TRP A 147 10.09 -16.02 -7.03
C TRP A 147 9.89 -17.43 -7.61
N ASP A 148 10.88 -18.30 -7.49
CA ASP A 148 10.76 -19.72 -7.81
C ASP A 148 9.67 -20.46 -7.01
N LEU A 149 9.22 -19.85 -5.89
CA LEU A 149 8.14 -20.37 -5.05
C LEU A 149 6.77 -19.80 -5.44
N MET A 150 6.71 -18.86 -6.39
CA MET A 150 5.45 -18.21 -6.78
C MET A 150 4.56 -19.19 -7.57
N PRO A 151 3.30 -19.39 -7.17
CA PRO A 151 2.36 -20.19 -7.95
C PRO A 151 2.06 -19.49 -9.29
N ARG A 152 2.12 -20.26 -10.38
CA ARG A 152 1.88 -19.74 -11.72
C ARG A 152 0.42 -19.35 -11.90
N ASP A 153 0.19 -18.28 -12.67
CA ASP A 153 -1.15 -17.84 -13.10
C ASP A 153 -2.12 -17.49 -11.95
N LYS A 154 -1.60 -17.29 -10.74
CA LYS A 154 -2.41 -16.92 -9.58
C LYS A 154 -2.39 -15.42 -9.28
N TYR A 155 -1.45 -14.68 -9.83
CA TYR A 155 -1.29 -13.25 -9.63
C TYR A 155 -1.34 -12.51 -10.96
N MET A 156 -2.07 -11.38 -10.99
CA MET A 156 -2.12 -10.50 -12.17
C MET A 156 -0.84 -9.67 -12.28
N TRP A 157 -0.32 -9.20 -11.14
CA TRP A 157 0.84 -8.34 -11.01
C TRP A 157 1.81 -8.93 -9.99
N ALA A 158 3.12 -8.81 -10.26
CA ALA A 158 4.10 -8.94 -9.20
C ALA A 158 4.40 -7.57 -8.59
N SER A 159 4.76 -7.55 -7.31
CA SER A 159 5.28 -6.36 -6.64
C SER A 159 6.79 -6.47 -6.46
N VAL A 160 7.52 -5.44 -6.84
CA VAL A 160 8.95 -5.29 -6.59
C VAL A 160 9.16 -4.00 -5.82
N GLN A 161 9.88 -4.05 -4.72
CA GLN A 161 10.20 -2.88 -3.92
C GLN A 161 11.60 -2.38 -4.27
N THR A 162 11.71 -1.09 -4.60
CA THR A 162 12.99 -0.46 -4.95
C THR A 162 13.49 0.51 -3.89
N ILE A 163 12.58 1.02 -3.04
CA ILE A 163 12.87 1.98 -1.99
C ILE A 163 11.93 1.81 -0.80
N ARG A 164 12.44 1.99 0.43
CA ARG A 164 11.65 2.12 1.68
C ARG A 164 11.92 3.49 2.29
N GLY A 165 10.89 4.02 2.96
CA GLY A 165 10.92 5.34 3.58
C GLY A 165 10.48 6.46 2.64
N CYS A 166 9.89 7.50 3.23
CA CYS A 166 9.35 8.65 2.51
C CYS A 166 9.73 9.95 3.21
N PRO A 167 10.35 10.93 2.53
CA PRO A 167 10.78 12.18 3.16
C PRO A 167 9.62 13.08 3.58
N LYS A 168 8.40 12.77 3.14
CA LYS A 168 7.20 13.53 3.50
C LYS A 168 6.68 13.13 4.89
N HIS A 169 5.82 13.98 5.49
CA HIS A 169 5.33 13.80 6.87
C HIS A 169 3.80 13.96 6.96
N CYS A 170 3.09 13.49 5.95
CA CYS A 170 1.62 13.57 5.90
C CYS A 170 0.98 13.03 7.18
N SER A 171 -0.06 13.72 7.70
CA SER A 171 -0.65 13.41 9.01
C SER A 171 -1.34 12.06 9.09
N PHE A 172 -1.88 11.59 7.98
CA PHE A 172 -2.61 10.34 7.81
C PHE A 172 -1.72 9.13 7.46
N CYS A 173 -0.42 9.35 7.18
CA CYS A 173 0.51 8.31 6.73
C CYS A 173 1.42 7.85 7.87
N SER A 174 1.58 6.53 8.03
CA SER A 174 2.47 5.95 9.03
C SER A 174 3.90 5.75 8.52
N VAL A 175 4.13 5.68 7.21
CA VAL A 175 5.42 5.30 6.59
C VAL A 175 6.60 6.10 7.16
N TRP A 176 6.52 7.42 7.18
CA TRP A 176 7.61 8.25 7.67
C TRP A 176 7.94 8.03 9.16
N ARG A 177 7.00 7.47 9.94
CA ARG A 177 7.17 7.13 11.35
C ARG A 177 7.68 5.70 11.55
N THR A 178 7.22 4.75 10.73
CA THR A 178 7.60 3.34 10.81
C THR A 178 8.86 3.04 10.00
N ASP A 179 8.88 3.40 8.73
CA ASP A 179 9.99 3.13 7.81
C ASP A 179 11.02 4.27 7.75
N GLY A 180 10.64 5.46 8.25
CA GLY A 180 11.48 6.64 8.34
C GLY A 180 11.41 7.57 7.16
N GLN A 181 12.04 8.74 7.32
CA GLN A 181 12.08 9.79 6.30
C GLN A 181 13.30 9.70 5.38
N LYS A 182 14.34 8.95 5.77
CA LYS A 182 15.49 8.70 4.89
C LYS A 182 15.11 7.65 3.85
N PRO A 183 15.16 7.96 2.54
CA PRO A 183 14.93 6.98 1.49
C PRO A 183 16.07 5.93 1.48
N ARG A 184 15.72 4.66 1.63
CA ARG A 184 16.65 3.52 1.64
C ARG A 184 16.47 2.74 0.35
N GLN A 185 17.35 2.95 -0.62
CA GLN A 185 17.25 2.42 -1.97
C GLN A 185 18.01 1.11 -2.13
N ARG A 186 17.42 0.18 -2.86
CA ARG A 186 18.13 -0.98 -3.40
C ARG A 186 19.00 -0.54 -4.57
N GLN A 187 20.13 -1.20 -4.74
CA GLN A 187 20.94 -1.06 -5.95
C GLN A 187 20.09 -1.44 -7.17
N TYR A 188 20.11 -0.60 -8.20
CA TYR A 188 19.26 -0.80 -9.39
C TYR A 188 19.50 -2.17 -10.05
N GLN A 189 20.73 -2.67 -10.06
CA GLN A 189 21.06 -3.97 -10.65
C GLN A 189 20.28 -5.11 -9.99
N SER A 190 20.22 -5.15 -8.64
CA SER A 190 19.46 -6.18 -7.92
C SER A 190 17.96 -6.12 -8.17
N VAL A 191 17.42 -4.92 -8.46
CA VAL A 191 16.03 -4.72 -8.87
C VAL A 191 15.81 -5.27 -10.28
N ILE A 192 16.69 -4.98 -11.21
CA ILE A 192 16.61 -5.47 -12.59
C ILE A 192 16.71 -7.00 -12.66
N ASP A 193 17.62 -7.59 -11.91
CA ASP A 193 17.77 -9.05 -11.85
C ASP A 193 16.48 -9.73 -11.38
N GLU A 194 15.83 -9.17 -10.35
CA GLU A 194 14.54 -9.64 -9.83
C GLU A 194 13.41 -9.49 -10.88
N ILE A 195 13.38 -8.40 -11.61
CA ILE A 195 12.41 -8.15 -12.69
C ILE A 195 12.61 -9.12 -13.88
N VAL A 196 13.87 -9.40 -14.24
CA VAL A 196 14.19 -10.36 -15.29
C VAL A 196 13.75 -11.78 -14.90
N GLU A 197 13.93 -12.17 -13.64
CA GLU A 197 13.43 -13.45 -13.13
C GLU A 197 11.90 -13.52 -13.24
N LEU A 198 11.19 -12.51 -12.76
CA LEU A 198 9.72 -12.43 -12.88
C LEU A 198 9.24 -12.53 -14.33
N ARG A 199 9.95 -11.86 -15.26
CA ARG A 199 9.61 -11.97 -16.68
C ARG A 199 9.77 -13.39 -17.21
N ARG A 200 10.83 -14.14 -16.79
CA ARG A 200 11.02 -15.55 -17.14
C ARG A 200 9.88 -16.44 -16.61
N LEU A 201 9.29 -16.07 -15.48
CA LEU A 201 8.12 -16.75 -14.91
C LEU A 201 6.79 -16.36 -15.58
N GLY A 202 6.82 -15.50 -16.61
CA GLY A 202 5.62 -15.12 -17.36
C GLY A 202 4.98 -13.81 -16.93
N ILE A 203 5.44 -13.17 -15.86
CA ILE A 203 4.91 -11.88 -15.40
C ILE A 203 5.29 -10.78 -16.38
N ARG A 204 4.32 -9.92 -16.71
CA ARG A 204 4.51 -8.75 -17.59
C ARG A 204 4.12 -7.43 -16.93
N PHE A 205 3.36 -7.48 -15.86
CA PHE A 205 2.91 -6.31 -15.11
C PHE A 205 3.57 -6.30 -13.75
N ILE A 206 4.29 -5.22 -13.43
CA ILE A 206 4.99 -5.07 -12.16
C ILE A 206 4.59 -3.76 -11.50
N ALA A 207 4.14 -3.87 -10.25
CA ALA A 207 4.03 -2.72 -9.36
C ALA A 207 5.37 -2.50 -8.65
N LEU A 208 5.98 -1.35 -8.90
CA LEU A 208 7.10 -0.86 -8.10
C LEU A 208 6.47 -0.34 -6.79
N ALA A 209 6.42 -1.24 -5.80
CA ALA A 209 5.69 -1.03 -4.54
C ALA A 209 6.53 -0.22 -3.54
N ASP A 210 6.87 0.98 -3.92
CA ASP A 210 7.70 1.91 -3.19
C ASP A 210 6.87 2.86 -2.32
N ASP A 211 7.43 3.34 -1.22
CA ASP A 211 6.76 4.34 -0.39
C ASP A 211 6.66 5.69 -1.11
N ASN A 212 7.67 6.03 -1.90
CA ASN A 212 7.66 7.16 -2.83
C ASN A 212 8.74 6.96 -3.91
N PHE A 213 8.34 6.73 -5.14
CA PHE A 213 9.27 6.56 -6.26
C PHE A 213 10.01 7.85 -6.64
N TYR A 214 9.49 9.02 -6.26
CA TYR A 214 10.13 10.34 -6.42
C TYR A 214 10.59 10.90 -5.06
N PRO A 215 11.66 10.36 -4.47
CA PRO A 215 12.06 10.68 -3.10
C PRO A 215 12.83 12.00 -2.97
N VAL A 216 13.30 12.58 -4.07
CA VAL A 216 14.05 13.84 -4.12
C VAL A 216 13.42 14.78 -5.12
N THR A 217 12.95 15.92 -4.65
CA THR A 217 12.32 16.95 -5.48
C THR A 217 13.36 17.97 -6.00
N LEU A 218 12.98 18.71 -7.06
CA LEU A 218 13.79 19.84 -7.54
C LEU A 218 13.94 20.92 -6.45
N THR A 219 12.92 21.10 -5.63
CA THR A 219 12.94 22.03 -4.50
C THR A 219 13.95 21.60 -3.43
N ASP A 220 14.03 20.29 -3.11
CA ASP A 220 15.02 19.79 -2.15
C ASP A 220 16.46 20.09 -2.61
N LEU A 221 16.74 19.85 -3.90
CA LEU A 221 18.07 20.16 -4.49
C LEU A 221 18.37 21.66 -4.48
N ARG A 222 17.37 22.49 -4.81
CA ARG A 222 17.52 23.95 -4.79
C ARG A 222 17.81 24.44 -3.38
N LEU A 223 17.04 24.03 -2.38
CA LEU A 223 17.22 24.43 -0.99
C LEU A 223 18.59 24.00 -0.45
N ALA A 224 19.04 22.79 -0.75
CA ALA A 224 20.38 22.35 -0.34
C ALA A 224 21.51 23.22 -0.95
N ARG A 225 21.36 23.67 -2.19
CA ARG A 225 22.29 24.61 -2.84
C ARG A 225 22.25 26.01 -2.20
N GLU A 226 21.06 26.56 -2.01
CA GLU A 226 20.84 27.90 -1.39
C GLU A 226 21.40 27.96 0.04
N GLN A 227 21.27 26.85 0.78
CA GLN A 227 21.81 26.71 2.14
C GLN A 227 23.29 26.34 2.18
N ASN A 228 23.94 26.20 1.04
CA ASN A 228 25.32 25.75 0.90
C ASN A 228 25.63 24.46 1.68
N ASN A 229 24.64 23.55 1.77
CA ASN A 229 24.78 22.27 2.45
C ASN A 229 25.29 21.20 1.47
N ILE A 230 26.61 21.16 1.29
CA ILE A 230 27.28 20.29 0.32
C ILE A 230 26.96 18.81 0.59
N ALA A 231 27.08 18.37 1.84
CA ALA A 231 26.83 16.97 2.21
C ALA A 231 25.39 16.54 1.87
N LYS A 232 24.40 17.41 2.16
CA LYS A 232 23.00 17.13 1.82
C LYS A 232 22.76 17.11 0.31
N LEU A 233 23.40 18.04 -0.40
CA LEU A 233 23.30 18.09 -1.88
C LEU A 233 23.89 16.83 -2.52
N GLU A 234 25.01 16.32 -2.04
CA GLU A 234 25.62 15.07 -2.50
C GLU A 234 24.71 13.87 -2.23
N GLU A 235 24.16 13.76 -1.01
CA GLU A 235 23.20 12.72 -0.65
C GLU A 235 21.99 12.71 -1.60
N LEU A 236 21.33 13.85 -1.78
CA LEU A 236 20.15 14.00 -2.64
C LEU A 236 20.50 13.70 -4.11
N THR A 237 21.65 14.15 -4.59
CA THR A 237 22.10 13.89 -5.96
C THR A 237 22.34 12.40 -6.18
N THR A 238 22.97 11.72 -5.23
CA THR A 238 23.19 10.26 -5.27
C THR A 238 21.87 9.51 -5.34
N ILE A 239 20.90 9.85 -4.46
CA ILE A 239 19.57 9.24 -4.47
C ILE A 239 18.89 9.44 -5.83
N ARG A 240 18.92 10.65 -6.38
CA ARG A 240 18.29 10.97 -7.66
C ARG A 240 18.98 10.23 -8.83
N THR A 241 20.30 10.20 -8.85
CA THR A 241 21.08 9.49 -9.88
C THR A 241 20.70 8.01 -9.93
N GLU A 242 20.60 7.35 -8.79
CA GLU A 242 20.21 5.94 -8.71
C GLU A 242 18.80 5.71 -9.28
N ARG A 243 17.85 6.66 -9.08
CA ARG A 243 16.52 6.59 -9.72
C ARG A 243 16.59 6.65 -11.24
N PHE A 244 17.42 7.54 -11.80
CA PHE A 244 17.60 7.64 -13.25
C PHE A 244 18.27 6.39 -13.81
N LEU A 245 19.31 5.87 -13.16
CA LEU A 245 19.97 4.62 -13.58
C LEU A 245 18.97 3.45 -13.59
N LEU A 246 18.14 3.31 -12.54
CA LEU A 246 17.08 2.31 -12.54
C LEU A 246 16.14 2.47 -13.75
N MET A 247 15.68 3.70 -14.02
CA MET A 247 14.77 3.95 -15.15
C MET A 247 15.43 3.72 -16.52
N GLU A 248 16.70 4.00 -16.66
CA GLU A 248 17.48 3.69 -17.88
C GLU A 248 17.56 2.18 -18.10
N GLU A 249 17.85 1.40 -17.08
CA GLU A 249 17.90 -0.07 -17.18
C GLU A 249 16.50 -0.67 -17.44
N LEU A 250 15.46 -0.16 -16.79
CA LEU A 250 14.06 -0.53 -17.09
C LEU A 250 13.72 -0.25 -18.57
N ALA A 251 14.24 0.85 -19.14
CA ALA A 251 14.01 1.22 -20.54
C ALA A 251 14.65 0.24 -21.54
N ARG A 252 15.70 -0.48 -21.12
CA ARG A 252 16.38 -1.51 -21.93
C ARG A 252 15.64 -2.86 -21.92
N LEU A 253 14.74 -3.07 -20.96
CA LEU A 253 13.95 -4.30 -20.90
C LEU A 253 12.99 -4.41 -22.08
N PRO A 254 12.55 -5.62 -22.44
CA PRO A 254 11.58 -5.83 -23.51
C PRO A 254 10.29 -5.02 -23.27
N LYS A 255 9.75 -4.45 -24.35
CA LYS A 255 8.57 -3.53 -24.30
C LYS A 255 7.26 -4.16 -23.87
N ASP A 256 7.22 -5.47 -23.70
CA ASP A 256 6.09 -6.20 -23.12
C ASP A 256 6.02 -6.08 -21.58
N MET A 257 7.08 -5.58 -20.93
CA MET A 257 7.07 -5.27 -19.49
C MET A 257 6.42 -3.91 -19.25
N VAL A 258 5.46 -3.88 -18.33
CA VAL A 258 4.72 -2.67 -17.95
C VAL A 258 4.85 -2.44 -16.46
N PHE A 259 5.15 -1.19 -16.09
CA PHE A 259 5.34 -0.79 -14.71
C PHE A 259 4.30 0.22 -14.26
N PHE A 260 3.97 0.13 -12.98
CA PHE A 260 3.16 1.09 -12.24
C PHE A 260 3.84 1.37 -10.90
N THR A 261 3.72 2.59 -10.39
CA THR A 261 4.35 2.97 -9.11
C THR A 261 3.46 3.88 -8.27
N GLN A 262 3.95 4.38 -7.16
CA GLN A 262 3.35 5.48 -6.40
C GLN A 262 4.35 6.61 -6.21
N ILE A 263 3.85 7.84 -6.27
CA ILE A 263 4.68 9.04 -6.41
C ILE A 263 3.97 10.25 -5.81
N THR A 264 4.72 11.22 -5.34
CA THR A 264 4.14 12.49 -4.89
C THR A 264 3.83 13.41 -6.08
N MET A 265 2.89 14.35 -5.86
CA MET A 265 2.44 15.34 -6.86
C MET A 265 3.59 16.17 -7.45
N GLU A 266 4.61 16.46 -6.66
CA GLU A 266 5.75 17.30 -7.03
C GLU A 266 6.53 16.78 -8.24
N ALA A 267 6.41 15.48 -8.55
CA ALA A 267 6.97 14.92 -9.79
C ALA A 267 6.37 15.57 -11.05
N GLY A 268 5.19 16.17 -10.98
CA GLY A 268 4.59 16.95 -12.06
C GLY A 268 5.34 18.25 -12.39
N GLU A 269 6.29 18.66 -11.57
CA GLU A 269 7.18 19.81 -11.82
C GLU A 269 8.51 19.39 -12.48
N ASP A 270 8.75 18.09 -12.61
CA ASP A 270 10.00 17.51 -13.08
C ASP A 270 9.78 16.75 -14.40
N GLY A 271 9.73 17.49 -15.50
CA GLY A 271 9.51 16.92 -16.82
C GLY A 271 10.56 15.90 -17.24
N GLU A 272 11.84 16.10 -16.85
CA GLU A 272 12.92 15.15 -17.10
C GLU A 272 12.66 13.80 -16.46
N TYR A 273 12.19 13.82 -15.19
CA TYR A 273 11.86 12.62 -14.45
C TYR A 273 10.65 11.88 -15.05
N LEU A 274 9.60 12.62 -15.42
CA LEU A 274 8.43 12.05 -16.09
C LEU A 274 8.78 11.44 -17.46
N ASP A 275 9.68 12.08 -18.21
CA ASP A 275 10.18 11.52 -19.47
C ASP A 275 11.00 10.25 -19.26
N ALA A 276 11.81 10.19 -18.21
CA ALA A 276 12.53 8.97 -17.84
C ALA A 276 11.54 7.85 -17.45
N MET A 277 10.49 8.14 -16.68
CA MET A 277 9.43 7.19 -16.38
C MET A 277 8.76 6.66 -17.65
N ARG A 278 8.42 7.54 -18.59
CA ARG A 278 7.83 7.16 -19.88
C ARG A 278 8.75 6.22 -20.68
N ARG A 279 10.06 6.54 -20.79
CA ARG A 279 11.04 5.69 -21.47
C ARG A 279 11.17 4.32 -20.79
N ALA A 280 11.14 4.28 -19.47
CA ALA A 280 11.16 3.07 -18.64
C ALA A 280 9.89 2.22 -18.72
N ASN A 281 8.91 2.62 -19.55
CA ASN A 281 7.60 1.95 -19.68
C ASN A 281 6.78 1.93 -18.36
N ILE A 282 7.00 2.92 -17.49
CA ILE A 282 6.15 3.17 -16.31
C ILE A 282 4.91 3.90 -16.83
N LYS A 283 3.82 3.14 -17.00
CA LYS A 283 2.59 3.62 -17.65
C LYS A 283 1.71 4.45 -16.76
N GLY A 284 1.91 4.39 -15.48
CA GLY A 284 1.12 5.18 -14.55
C GLY A 284 1.66 5.15 -13.13
N ALA A 285 1.12 6.06 -12.34
CA ALA A 285 1.44 6.18 -10.92
C ALA A 285 0.19 6.49 -10.09
N LEU A 286 0.14 5.92 -8.90
CA LEU A 286 -0.73 6.41 -7.84
C LEU A 286 -0.15 7.71 -7.32
N VAL A 287 -0.93 8.78 -7.41
CA VAL A 287 -0.55 10.12 -6.99
C VAL A 287 -1.43 10.55 -5.82
N GLY A 288 -0.81 10.81 -4.68
CA GLY A 288 -1.51 11.31 -3.51
C GLY A 288 -1.90 12.79 -3.70
N VAL A 289 -3.15 13.05 -4.07
CA VAL A 289 -3.73 14.40 -4.16
C VAL A 289 -4.35 14.82 -2.84
N GLU A 290 -5.13 13.94 -2.25
CA GLU A 290 -5.83 13.97 -0.98
C GLU A 290 -6.94 15.02 -0.91
N ALA A 291 -6.64 16.31 -1.07
CA ALA A 291 -7.60 17.41 -1.03
C ALA A 291 -7.37 18.41 -2.17
N VAL A 292 -8.42 19.13 -2.56
CA VAL A 292 -8.37 20.15 -3.62
C VAL A 292 -8.37 21.56 -3.08
N THR A 293 -8.53 21.73 -1.77
CA THR A 293 -8.54 23.01 -1.07
C THR A 293 -7.27 23.22 -0.25
N PRO A 294 -6.78 24.47 -0.12
CA PRO A 294 -5.63 24.78 0.72
C PRO A 294 -5.81 24.33 2.18
N GLU A 295 -7.01 24.50 2.73
CA GLU A 295 -7.34 24.11 4.10
C GLU A 295 -7.27 22.60 4.30
N GLY A 296 -7.78 21.84 3.34
CA GLY A 296 -7.70 20.36 3.34
C GLY A 296 -6.27 19.86 3.26
N LEU A 297 -5.47 20.45 2.36
CA LEU A 297 -4.04 20.12 2.24
C LEU A 297 -3.28 20.43 3.52
N LYS A 298 -3.53 21.59 4.14
CA LYS A 298 -2.92 21.97 5.42
C LYS A 298 -3.33 21.00 6.55
N ALA A 299 -4.60 20.61 6.60
CA ALA A 299 -5.09 19.64 7.59
C ALA A 299 -4.40 18.28 7.45
N ALA A 300 -4.07 17.85 6.23
CA ALA A 300 -3.38 16.61 5.91
C ALA A 300 -1.84 16.71 5.96
N PHE A 301 -1.28 17.87 6.32
CA PHE A 301 0.16 18.18 6.25
C PHE A 301 0.74 17.96 4.84
N LYS A 302 -0.04 18.36 3.84
CA LYS A 302 0.31 18.30 2.41
C LYS A 302 0.29 19.68 1.74
N ASP A 303 0.59 20.70 2.48
CA ASP A 303 0.71 22.08 2.01
C ASP A 303 1.81 22.30 0.95
N PHE A 304 2.65 21.29 0.72
CA PHE A 304 3.55 21.22 -0.44
C PHE A 304 2.85 20.88 -1.76
N ASN A 305 1.60 20.38 -1.74
CA ASN A 305 0.79 20.18 -2.94
C ASN A 305 0.14 21.49 -3.38
N GLN A 306 -0.07 21.62 -4.70
CA GLN A 306 -0.85 22.70 -5.27
C GLN A 306 -2.35 22.48 -5.04
N SER A 307 -3.14 23.56 -5.16
CA SER A 307 -4.60 23.50 -5.05
C SER A 307 -5.27 24.23 -6.24
N GLY A 308 -6.57 24.02 -6.44
CA GLY A 308 -7.34 24.70 -7.48
C GLY A 308 -6.80 24.51 -8.90
N GLU A 309 -6.66 25.59 -9.66
CA GLU A 309 -6.18 25.58 -11.06
C GLU A 309 -4.73 25.09 -11.18
N ALA A 310 -3.85 25.44 -10.26
CA ALA A 310 -2.47 25.01 -10.26
C ALA A 310 -2.37 23.49 -10.09
N LEU A 311 -3.21 22.89 -9.25
CA LEU A 311 -3.32 21.44 -9.10
C LEU A 311 -3.73 20.75 -10.40
N ALA A 312 -4.78 21.27 -11.06
CA ALA A 312 -5.24 20.70 -12.34
C ALA A 312 -4.13 20.76 -13.40
N LYS A 313 -3.42 21.89 -13.49
CA LYS A 313 -2.30 22.06 -14.42
C LYS A 313 -1.15 21.08 -14.13
N GLN A 314 -0.79 20.89 -12.86
CA GLN A 314 0.26 19.98 -12.45
C GLN A 314 -0.10 18.52 -12.77
N LEU A 315 -1.36 18.13 -12.58
CA LEU A 315 -1.85 16.79 -12.95
C LEU A 315 -1.85 16.58 -14.49
N LEU A 316 -2.17 17.60 -15.26
CA LEU A 316 -2.11 17.53 -16.73
C LEU A 316 -0.69 17.32 -17.25
N THR A 317 0.35 17.77 -16.54
CA THR A 317 1.75 17.54 -16.91
C THR A 317 2.07 16.04 -16.97
N PHE A 318 1.58 15.23 -16.02
CA PHE A 318 1.75 13.78 -16.09
C PHE A 318 1.20 13.20 -17.40
N LYS A 319 0.01 13.63 -17.80
CA LYS A 319 -0.61 13.20 -19.07
C LYS A 319 0.21 13.64 -20.28
N GLN A 320 0.74 14.88 -20.30
CA GLN A 320 1.59 15.40 -21.37
C GLN A 320 2.86 14.54 -21.55
N HIS A 321 3.40 14.00 -20.46
CA HIS A 321 4.52 13.05 -20.48
C HIS A 321 4.09 11.58 -20.61
N SER A 322 2.81 11.32 -20.93
CA SER A 322 2.26 9.95 -21.11
C SER A 322 2.38 9.05 -19.90
N VAL A 323 2.34 9.61 -18.69
CA VAL A 323 2.23 8.90 -17.41
C VAL A 323 0.79 9.01 -16.93
N GLY A 324 0.08 7.87 -16.86
CA GLY A 324 -1.30 7.83 -16.37
C GLY A 324 -1.38 8.09 -14.86
N VAL A 325 -2.33 8.90 -14.43
CA VAL A 325 -2.53 9.19 -13.01
C VAL A 325 -3.69 8.36 -12.45
N LEU A 326 -3.42 7.62 -11.37
CA LEU A 326 -4.42 7.15 -10.42
C LEU A 326 -4.44 8.14 -9.24
N GLY A 327 -5.34 9.12 -9.27
CA GLY A 327 -5.46 10.14 -8.21
C GLY A 327 -6.10 9.56 -6.95
N SER A 328 -5.44 9.75 -5.80
CA SER A 328 -5.99 9.38 -4.49
C SER A 328 -6.52 10.61 -3.78
N PHE A 329 -7.80 10.55 -3.34
CA PHE A 329 -8.49 11.62 -2.64
C PHE A 329 -9.09 11.10 -1.33
N ILE A 330 -9.07 11.95 -0.30
CA ILE A 330 -9.60 11.64 1.03
C ILE A 330 -10.78 12.57 1.31
N PHE A 331 -11.91 12.01 1.70
CA PHE A 331 -13.09 12.73 2.19
C PHE A 331 -13.33 12.48 3.67
N GLY A 332 -13.94 13.44 4.33
CA GLY A 332 -14.17 13.43 5.78
C GLY A 332 -13.05 14.09 6.56
N LEU A 333 -12.20 14.88 5.90
CA LEU A 333 -11.30 15.80 6.57
C LEU A 333 -12.12 16.84 7.35
N PRO A 334 -11.68 17.31 8.53
CA PRO A 334 -12.44 18.26 9.34
C PRO A 334 -12.77 19.58 8.62
N THR A 335 -12.06 19.89 7.55
CA THR A 335 -12.22 21.09 6.72
C THR A 335 -13.20 20.91 5.56
N ASP A 336 -13.64 19.68 5.29
CA ASP A 336 -14.54 19.40 4.18
C ASP A 336 -15.91 20.06 4.37
N LYS A 337 -16.48 20.51 3.27
CA LYS A 337 -17.84 21.04 3.18
C LYS A 337 -18.61 20.26 2.11
N PRO A 338 -19.94 20.32 2.09
CA PRO A 338 -20.72 19.70 1.02
C PRO A 338 -20.21 20.01 -0.38
N ALA A 339 -19.81 21.27 -0.65
CA ALA A 339 -19.28 21.71 -1.93
C ALA A 339 -17.90 21.12 -2.28
N THR A 340 -17.11 20.66 -1.29
CA THR A 340 -15.78 20.07 -1.52
C THR A 340 -15.87 18.81 -2.37
N PHE A 341 -16.93 18.01 -2.21
CA PHE A 341 -17.15 16.77 -2.97
C PHE A 341 -17.33 17.04 -4.46
N ASP A 342 -18.17 18.02 -4.81
CA ASP A 342 -18.39 18.44 -6.20
C ASP A 342 -17.13 19.06 -6.80
N ALA A 343 -16.48 19.98 -6.09
CA ALA A 343 -15.23 20.59 -6.53
C ALA A 343 -14.13 19.56 -6.80
N THR A 344 -14.05 18.49 -5.98
CA THR A 344 -13.08 17.42 -6.15
C THR A 344 -13.32 16.65 -7.44
N VAL A 345 -14.55 16.21 -7.71
CA VAL A 345 -14.84 15.46 -8.94
C VAL A 345 -14.71 16.34 -10.19
N GLU A 346 -15.07 17.59 -10.12
CA GLU A 346 -14.89 18.56 -11.23
C GLU A 346 -13.41 18.77 -11.55
N MET A 347 -12.59 18.99 -10.53
CA MET A 347 -11.14 19.11 -10.69
C MET A 347 -10.53 17.84 -11.27
N ALA A 348 -10.91 16.67 -10.76
CA ALA A 348 -10.41 15.37 -11.25
C ALA A 348 -10.78 15.13 -12.72
N LEU A 349 -11.98 15.52 -13.15
CA LEU A 349 -12.42 15.46 -14.55
C LEU A 349 -11.68 16.49 -15.41
N LYS A 350 -11.54 17.73 -14.93
CA LYS A 350 -10.80 18.80 -15.62
C LYS A 350 -9.33 18.46 -15.83
N ALA A 351 -8.69 17.84 -14.84
CA ALA A 351 -7.31 17.37 -14.92
C ALA A 351 -7.15 16.07 -15.76
N GLU A 352 -8.25 15.54 -16.28
CA GLU A 352 -8.27 14.34 -17.14
C GLU A 352 -7.50 13.17 -16.55
N ILE A 353 -7.50 13.01 -15.22
CA ILE A 353 -6.80 11.89 -14.57
C ILE A 353 -7.36 10.54 -15.04
N THR A 354 -6.49 9.57 -15.21
CA THR A 354 -6.84 8.27 -15.83
C THR A 354 -7.81 7.48 -14.95
N PHE A 355 -7.46 7.32 -13.68
CA PHE A 355 -8.27 6.68 -12.65
C PHE A 355 -8.27 7.55 -11.39
N ALA A 356 -9.27 7.38 -10.54
CA ALA A 356 -9.33 8.00 -9.23
C ALA A 356 -9.85 7.03 -8.18
N GLN A 357 -9.35 7.15 -6.97
CA GLN A 357 -9.93 6.56 -5.78
C GLN A 357 -10.36 7.67 -4.82
N PHE A 358 -11.57 7.53 -4.29
CA PHE A 358 -12.16 8.47 -3.34
C PHE A 358 -12.40 7.71 -2.03
N LEU A 359 -11.58 7.98 -1.04
CA LEU A 359 -11.52 7.25 0.21
C LEU A 359 -12.12 8.08 1.33
N MET A 360 -12.76 7.44 2.30
CA MET A 360 -13.16 8.12 3.53
C MET A 360 -12.00 8.09 4.52
N MET A 361 -11.84 9.20 5.24
CA MET A 361 -10.81 9.35 6.26
C MET A 361 -10.87 8.20 7.26
N THR A 362 -9.77 7.46 7.34
CA THR A 362 -9.60 6.38 8.29
C THR A 362 -8.33 6.64 9.09
N PRO A 363 -8.43 6.81 10.41
CA PRO A 363 -7.25 7.01 11.26
C PRO A 363 -6.51 5.68 11.41
N PHE A 364 -5.42 5.51 10.68
CA PHE A 364 -4.59 4.31 10.80
C PHE A 364 -3.59 4.42 11.96
N PRO A 365 -3.36 3.35 12.72
CA PRO A 365 -2.32 3.28 13.73
C PRO A 365 -0.96 3.74 13.22
N GLY A 366 -0.18 4.37 14.10
CA GLY A 366 1.13 4.93 13.75
C GLY A 366 1.09 6.31 13.11
N THR A 367 -0.09 6.85 12.76
CA THR A 367 -0.27 8.18 12.16
C THR A 367 -0.48 9.28 13.21
N VAL A 368 -0.26 10.53 12.80
CA VAL A 368 -0.56 11.70 13.65
C VAL A 368 -2.06 11.80 13.90
N ASP A 369 -2.87 11.56 12.88
CA ASP A 369 -4.32 11.65 12.97
C ASP A 369 -4.90 10.59 13.92
N PHE A 370 -4.35 9.37 13.89
CA PHE A 370 -4.72 8.33 14.84
C PHE A 370 -4.38 8.73 16.28
N ALA A 371 -3.18 9.24 16.51
CA ALA A 371 -2.75 9.65 17.85
C ALA A 371 -3.60 10.80 18.42
N ARG A 372 -4.05 11.72 17.56
CA ARG A 372 -4.98 12.79 17.94
C ARG A 372 -6.36 12.22 18.31
N TRP A 373 -6.89 11.38 17.42
CA TRP A 373 -8.18 10.74 17.63
C TRP A 373 -8.20 9.85 18.88
N GLU A 374 -7.14 9.07 19.11
CA GLU A 374 -7.01 8.23 20.30
C GLU A 374 -7.05 9.06 21.61
N LYS A 375 -6.38 10.21 21.63
CA LYS A 375 -6.44 11.16 22.75
C LYS A 375 -7.85 11.72 22.98
N GLU A 376 -8.60 12.02 21.92
CA GLU A 376 -9.98 12.48 22.05
C GLU A 376 -10.90 11.37 22.55
N GLN A 377 -10.74 10.15 22.05
CA GLN A 377 -11.51 8.98 22.51
C GLN A 377 -11.19 8.60 23.96
N ALA A 378 -9.98 8.88 24.45
CA ALA A 378 -9.65 8.66 25.87
C ALA A 378 -10.48 9.53 26.82
N LYS A 379 -10.94 10.71 26.39
CA LYS A 379 -11.81 11.60 27.17
C LYS A 379 -13.27 11.12 27.21
N ARG A 380 -13.75 10.53 26.11
CA ARG A 380 -15.12 10.01 25.95
C ARG A 380 -15.08 8.71 25.14
N PRO A 381 -14.79 7.57 25.76
CA PRO A 381 -14.65 6.31 25.06
C PRO A 381 -15.94 5.88 24.38
N THR A 382 -15.83 5.54 23.09
CA THR A 382 -16.91 4.91 22.33
C THR A 382 -16.63 3.43 22.22
N LEU A 383 -17.62 2.59 22.56
CA LEU A 383 -17.53 1.14 22.42
C LEU A 383 -18.45 0.65 21.30
N VAL A 384 -18.00 -0.36 20.58
CA VAL A 384 -18.82 -1.15 19.64
C VAL A 384 -18.83 -2.58 20.17
N GLY A 385 -19.95 -2.99 20.77
CA GLY A 385 -19.95 -4.14 21.66
C GLY A 385 -19.01 -3.88 22.85
N ASN A 386 -18.05 -4.77 23.06
CA ASN A 386 -17.04 -4.64 24.11
C ASN A 386 -15.69 -4.10 23.60
N VAL A 387 -15.60 -3.68 22.34
CA VAL A 387 -14.35 -3.25 21.72
C VAL A 387 -14.32 -1.72 21.66
N PRO A 388 -13.27 -1.06 22.21
CA PRO A 388 -13.06 0.37 21.99
C PRO A 388 -12.95 0.69 20.50
N ILE A 389 -13.61 1.75 20.03
CA ILE A 389 -13.59 2.13 18.62
C ILE A 389 -12.15 2.42 18.13
N THR A 390 -11.24 2.79 19.02
CA THR A 390 -9.81 2.96 18.73
C THR A 390 -9.08 1.64 18.47
N ARG A 391 -9.77 0.52 18.63
CA ARG A 391 -9.31 -0.83 18.25
C ARG A 391 -10.25 -1.43 17.19
N TYR A 392 -10.73 -0.59 16.27
CA TYR A 392 -11.72 -0.94 15.24
C TYR A 392 -11.32 -2.17 14.41
N TRP A 393 -10.05 -2.48 14.28
CA TRP A 393 -9.58 -3.68 13.57
C TRP A 393 -9.92 -4.98 14.28
N LEU A 394 -10.19 -4.94 15.59
CA LEU A 394 -10.67 -6.09 16.36
C LEU A 394 -12.21 -6.25 16.29
N ILE A 395 -12.91 -5.25 15.75
CA ILE A 395 -14.36 -5.32 15.52
C ILE A 395 -14.62 -6.18 14.29
N PRO A 396 -15.51 -7.18 14.36
CA PRO A 396 -15.88 -7.98 13.20
C PRO A 396 -16.33 -7.11 12.01
N PRO A 397 -15.96 -7.45 10.77
CA PRO A 397 -16.26 -6.63 9.57
C PRO A 397 -17.75 -6.28 9.40
N GLU A 398 -18.64 -7.18 9.88
CA GLU A 398 -20.11 -7.04 9.75
C GLU A 398 -20.66 -5.91 10.63
N THR A 399 -20.04 -5.68 11.78
CA THR A 399 -20.48 -4.69 12.79
C THR A 399 -19.57 -3.47 12.85
N ARG A 400 -18.47 -3.46 12.07
CA ARG A 400 -17.50 -2.37 12.05
C ARG A 400 -18.12 -1.10 11.44
N PRO A 401 -18.03 0.07 12.12
CA PRO A 401 -18.45 1.34 11.55
C PRO A 401 -17.71 1.66 10.23
N LYS A 402 -18.35 2.43 9.34
CA LYS A 402 -17.73 2.87 8.08
C LYS A 402 -16.76 4.04 8.29
N MET A 403 -17.10 4.93 9.20
CA MET A 403 -16.22 6.00 9.67
C MET A 403 -16.03 5.90 11.17
N PHE A 404 -14.85 6.25 11.62
CA PHE A 404 -14.45 6.14 13.03
C PHE A 404 -14.33 7.52 13.70
N THR A 405 -13.98 8.54 12.92
CA THR A 405 -13.84 9.92 13.41
C THR A 405 -15.11 10.71 13.13
N PRO A 406 -15.67 11.41 14.12
CA PRO A 406 -16.76 12.32 13.87
C PRO A 406 -16.29 13.53 13.06
N HIS A 407 -17.13 13.99 12.13
CA HIS A 407 -16.91 15.23 11.39
C HIS A 407 -17.61 16.41 12.09
N PRO A 408 -17.05 17.64 12.07
CA PRO A 408 -17.62 18.78 12.79
C PRO A 408 -19.03 19.18 12.36
N SER A 409 -19.40 18.97 11.09
CA SER A 409 -20.65 19.48 10.52
C SER A 409 -21.45 18.51 9.65
N MET A 410 -20.90 17.33 9.35
CA MET A 410 -21.57 16.32 8.51
C MET A 410 -21.62 14.98 9.23
N SER A 411 -22.72 14.22 9.04
CA SER A 411 -22.78 12.84 9.54
C SER A 411 -21.95 11.88 8.70
N SER A 412 -21.61 10.73 9.27
CA SER A 412 -20.92 9.64 8.54
C SER A 412 -21.70 9.15 7.33
N GLU A 413 -23.04 9.12 7.46
CA GLU A 413 -23.97 8.74 6.40
C GLU A 413 -23.93 9.76 5.26
N GLU A 414 -24.00 11.05 5.58
CA GLU A 414 -23.91 12.13 4.60
C GLU A 414 -22.58 12.12 3.83
N ILE A 415 -21.45 11.97 4.54
CA ILE A 415 -20.13 11.85 3.91
C ILE A 415 -20.10 10.62 3.00
N GLY A 416 -20.64 9.49 3.49
CA GLY A 416 -20.74 8.27 2.72
C GLY A 416 -21.53 8.42 1.42
N GLU A 417 -22.71 9.04 1.48
CA GLU A 417 -23.56 9.29 0.31
C GLU A 417 -22.92 10.25 -0.69
N ARG A 418 -22.29 11.33 -0.20
CA ARG A 418 -21.57 12.29 -1.05
C ARG A 418 -20.37 11.64 -1.75
N THR A 419 -19.59 10.84 -1.01
CA THR A 419 -18.47 10.08 -1.58
C THR A 419 -18.98 9.12 -2.66
N GLN A 420 -20.12 8.45 -2.44
CA GLN A 420 -20.72 7.58 -3.44
C GLN A 420 -21.12 8.34 -4.71
N LYS A 421 -21.72 9.53 -4.58
CA LYS A 421 -22.08 10.38 -5.72
C LYS A 421 -20.84 10.79 -6.52
N VAL A 422 -19.72 11.12 -5.85
CA VAL A 422 -18.44 11.43 -6.51
C VAL A 422 -17.93 10.23 -7.32
N TRP A 423 -17.93 9.03 -6.74
CA TRP A 423 -17.60 7.80 -7.45
C TRP A 423 -18.47 7.59 -8.69
N ASP A 424 -19.78 7.74 -8.55
CA ASP A 424 -20.73 7.51 -9.64
C ASP A 424 -20.61 8.58 -10.74
N ARG A 425 -20.34 9.84 -10.37
CA ARG A 425 -20.11 10.93 -11.32
C ARG A 425 -18.80 10.74 -12.09
N PHE A 426 -17.70 10.37 -11.43
CA PHE A 426 -16.40 10.15 -12.08
C PHE A 426 -16.41 8.90 -12.98
N TYR A 427 -17.13 7.83 -12.58
CA TYR A 427 -17.19 6.57 -13.31
C TYR A 427 -18.50 6.35 -14.09
N ASN A 428 -19.26 7.43 -14.42
CA ASN A 428 -20.36 7.30 -15.38
C ASN A 428 -19.81 7.04 -16.81
N TRP A 429 -20.65 6.50 -17.69
CA TRP A 429 -20.24 6.11 -19.03
C TRP A 429 -19.68 7.27 -19.86
N SER A 430 -20.30 8.47 -19.80
CA SER A 430 -19.85 9.67 -20.51
C SER A 430 -18.47 10.13 -20.03
N ALA A 431 -18.28 10.24 -18.72
CA ALA A 431 -16.99 10.65 -18.13
C ALA A 431 -15.87 9.65 -18.42
N ILE A 432 -16.17 8.32 -18.43
CA ILE A 432 -15.19 7.32 -18.82
C ILE A 432 -14.85 7.45 -20.30
N TRP A 433 -15.87 7.63 -21.16
CA TRP A 433 -15.65 7.78 -22.60
C TRP A 433 -14.77 8.97 -22.94
N GLN A 434 -15.01 10.13 -22.32
CA GLN A 434 -14.16 11.31 -22.49
C GLN A 434 -12.70 11.01 -22.09
N ARG A 435 -12.46 10.41 -20.92
CA ARG A 435 -11.13 10.07 -20.43
C ARG A 435 -10.46 8.96 -21.25
N SER A 436 -11.23 8.12 -21.94
CA SER A 436 -10.71 7.09 -22.84
C SER A 436 -9.92 7.66 -24.02
N ALA A 437 -10.01 8.97 -24.28
CA ALA A 437 -9.24 9.65 -25.31
C ALA A 437 -7.72 9.59 -25.08
N CYS A 438 -7.27 9.22 -23.87
CA CYS A 438 -5.86 8.87 -23.61
C CYS A 438 -5.37 7.64 -24.39
N ALA A 439 -6.29 6.80 -24.87
CA ALA A 439 -5.97 5.62 -25.68
C ALA A 439 -6.16 5.92 -27.18
N PRO A 440 -5.11 5.67 -28.03
CA PRO A 440 -5.11 6.11 -29.43
C PRO A 440 -6.03 5.27 -30.34
N ARG A 441 -6.33 4.01 -29.96
CA ARG A 441 -7.10 3.08 -30.79
C ARG A 441 -8.47 2.83 -30.18
N LEU A 442 -9.51 2.68 -31.01
CA LEU A 442 -10.88 2.41 -30.57
C LEU A 442 -10.97 1.16 -29.68
N GLN A 443 -10.26 0.08 -30.03
CA GLN A 443 -10.20 -1.13 -29.20
C GLN A 443 -9.64 -0.86 -27.80
N SER A 444 -8.58 -0.06 -27.70
CA SER A 444 -7.99 0.35 -26.42
C SER A 444 -8.94 1.25 -25.62
N ARG A 445 -9.74 2.10 -26.29
CA ARG A 445 -10.77 2.92 -25.63
C ARG A 445 -11.89 2.06 -25.07
N ILE A 446 -12.32 1.04 -25.80
CA ILE A 446 -13.31 0.07 -25.33
C ILE A 446 -12.75 -0.71 -24.13
N ALA A 447 -11.52 -1.19 -24.20
CA ALA A 447 -10.87 -1.85 -23.09
C ALA A 447 -10.78 -0.94 -21.84
N PHE A 448 -10.48 0.35 -22.03
CA PHE A 448 -10.47 1.34 -20.95
C PHE A 448 -11.84 1.51 -20.28
N LEU A 449 -12.95 1.45 -21.05
CA LEU A 449 -14.31 1.47 -20.49
C LEU A 449 -14.53 0.29 -19.52
N PHE A 450 -14.21 -0.93 -19.98
CA PHE A 450 -14.39 -2.13 -19.15
C PHE A 450 -13.47 -2.10 -17.93
N LEU A 451 -12.21 -1.77 -18.10
CA LEU A 451 -11.25 -1.65 -17.00
C LEU A 451 -11.70 -0.62 -15.96
N SER A 452 -12.23 0.53 -16.40
CA SER A 452 -12.74 1.57 -15.50
C SER A 452 -13.95 1.07 -14.69
N LYS A 453 -14.87 0.32 -15.32
CA LYS A 453 -16.01 -0.28 -14.62
C LYS A 453 -15.60 -1.39 -13.67
N LEU A 454 -14.65 -2.23 -14.08
CA LEU A 454 -14.08 -3.27 -13.21
C LEU A 454 -13.41 -2.66 -12.00
N TYR A 455 -12.56 -1.64 -12.20
CA TYR A 455 -11.90 -0.91 -11.12
C TYR A 455 -12.91 -0.33 -10.12
N ARG A 456 -13.95 0.35 -10.62
CA ARG A 456 -15.05 0.86 -9.79
C ARG A 456 -15.73 -0.27 -8.99
N GLN A 457 -15.96 -1.41 -9.63
CA GLN A 457 -16.61 -2.57 -8.99
C GLN A 457 -15.72 -3.21 -7.92
N MET A 458 -14.42 -3.32 -8.15
CA MET A 458 -13.46 -3.82 -7.16
C MET A 458 -13.52 -3.00 -5.87
N TYR A 459 -13.50 -1.67 -5.96
CA TYR A 459 -13.61 -0.81 -4.79
C TYR A 459 -14.98 -0.91 -4.10
N ALA A 460 -16.06 -1.10 -4.86
CA ALA A 460 -17.38 -1.36 -4.28
C ALA A 460 -17.42 -2.66 -3.45
N GLY A 461 -16.68 -3.69 -3.87
CA GLY A 461 -16.60 -4.99 -3.20
C GLY A 461 -15.74 -5.01 -1.93
N THR A 462 -14.69 -4.20 -1.87
CA THR A 462 -13.70 -4.23 -0.78
C THR A 462 -14.15 -3.54 0.52
N GLY A 463 -15.28 -2.82 0.49
CA GLY A 463 -15.76 -2.04 1.65
C GLY A 463 -15.07 -0.68 1.82
N ILE A 464 -14.10 -0.35 1.00
CA ILE A 464 -13.48 0.98 0.91
C ILE A 464 -14.47 1.97 0.26
N SER A 465 -15.36 1.46 -0.61
CA SER A 465 -16.43 2.24 -1.22
C SER A 465 -17.69 2.21 -0.36
N THR A 466 -18.45 3.28 -0.43
CA THR A 466 -19.71 3.49 0.31
C THR A 466 -20.91 2.70 -0.25
N ASP A 467 -20.72 1.93 -1.34
CA ASP A 467 -21.81 1.24 -2.05
C ASP A 467 -22.31 -0.02 -1.31
N SER A 468 -23.15 0.20 -0.29
CA SER A 468 -23.75 -0.88 0.50
C SER A 468 -24.81 -1.71 -0.25
N ALA A 469 -25.45 -1.13 -1.28
CA ALA A 469 -26.50 -1.80 -2.03
C ALA A 469 -25.96 -2.93 -2.94
N ARG A 470 -24.75 -2.78 -3.46
CA ARG A 470 -24.08 -3.79 -4.31
C ARG A 470 -23.45 -4.94 -3.53
N ARG A 471 -23.13 -4.76 -2.24
CA ARG A 471 -22.66 -5.86 -1.36
C ARG A 471 -23.62 -7.06 -1.34
N LYS A 472 -24.92 -6.82 -1.40
CA LYS A 472 -25.94 -7.90 -1.44
C LYS A 472 -25.93 -8.68 -2.76
N LYS A 473 -25.56 -8.06 -3.89
CA LYS A 473 -25.45 -8.74 -5.18
C LYS A 473 -24.17 -9.56 -5.32
N ALA A 474 -23.01 -9.04 -4.88
CA ALA A 474 -21.75 -9.78 -4.93
C ALA A 474 -21.79 -11.07 -4.09
N LYS A 475 -22.43 -11.07 -2.91
CA LYS A 475 -22.68 -12.29 -2.12
C LYS A 475 -23.60 -13.32 -2.82
N ARG A 476 -24.35 -12.93 -3.86
CA ARG A 476 -25.23 -13.82 -4.63
C ARG A 476 -24.51 -14.56 -5.78
N TRP A 477 -23.31 -14.08 -6.18
CA TRP A 477 -22.48 -14.71 -7.23
C TRP A 477 -21.32 -15.53 -6.66
N ALA A 478 -21.09 -15.47 -5.34
CA ALA A 478 -20.06 -16.23 -4.62
C ALA A 478 -20.62 -17.44 -3.85
N ARG A 479 -21.84 -17.90 -4.24
CA ARG A 479 -22.44 -19.17 -3.78
C ARG A 479 -22.59 -20.12 -4.92
#